data_aea8897d298669cd44598cee87efa8da
#
_entry.id   aea8897d298669cd44598cee87efa8da
#
_cell.length_a   1.000
_cell.length_b   1.000
_cell.length_c   1.000
_cell.angle_alpha   90.00
_cell.angle_beta   90.00
_cell.angle_gamma   90.00
#
_symmetry.space_group_name_H-M   'P 1'
#
loop_
_entity.id
_entity.type
_entity.pdbx_description
1 polymer ?
#
loop_
_entity_poly.entity_id
_entity_poly.type
_entity_poly.pdbx_seq_one_letter_code
_entity_poly.pdbx_strand_id
1 'polypeptide(L)'
;IAAGGDLGSTIGDQNADGDAQKALDVMADDAFLDAAKQSGVVAAYCSEEQDHAVILDEHAPLVIAIDPLDGSSNIDVNVSIGTIISVLPNPGGDLQQSAMQSGDQQLAAAFFVYGPQTTLYLTLGEGTDLYRMDPTSGLFMLIEERIEIAEETS
;
A
#
# COMPACT_ATOMS: atom_id res chain seq x y z
N ILE A 1 -8.44 10.53 0.82
CA ILE A 1 -8.41 11.73 -0.09
C ILE A 1 -9.46 12.77 0.35
N ALA A 2 -9.87 12.79 1.59
CA ALA A 2 -10.86 13.74 2.12
C ALA A 2 -10.25 14.87 2.96
N ALA A 3 -8.94 15.05 2.96
CA ALA A 3 -8.29 16.21 3.57
C ALA A 3 -8.06 17.25 2.47
N GLY A 4 -8.91 18.29 2.42
CA GLY A 4 -8.90 19.35 1.41
C GLY A 4 -7.59 20.13 1.31
N GLY A 5 -6.65 19.58 0.58
CA GLY A 5 -5.57 20.33 -0.03
C GLY A 5 -6.05 20.81 -1.40
N ASP A 6 -5.74 22.05 -1.74
CA ASP A 6 -6.13 22.71 -2.99
C ASP A 6 -5.51 21.99 -4.20
N LEU A 7 -6.26 21.02 -4.77
CA LEU A 7 -5.92 20.32 -6.01
C LEU A 7 -6.43 21.09 -7.24
N GLY A 8 -6.85 22.33 -7.08
CA GLY A 8 -7.65 23.10 -8.06
C GLY A 8 -6.97 24.29 -8.69
N SER A 9 -5.67 24.24 -9.08
CA SER A 9 -5.12 25.30 -9.92
C SER A 9 -3.98 24.81 -10.79
N THR A 10 -4.29 24.24 -11.94
CA THR A 10 -3.62 24.61 -13.22
C THR A 10 -4.27 23.85 -14.37
N ILE A 11 -5.13 24.51 -15.10
CA ILE A 11 -5.54 24.11 -16.45
C ILE A 11 -4.44 24.63 -17.38
N GLY A 12 -3.68 23.73 -17.99
CA GLY A 12 -2.83 24.03 -19.15
C GLY A 12 -1.38 23.64 -19.03
N ASP A 13 -1.08 22.36 -19.12
CA ASP A 13 0.05 21.83 -19.93
C ASP A 13 0.07 20.30 -19.82
N GLN A 14 0.48 19.58 -20.86
CA GLN A 14 0.63 18.11 -20.84
C GLN A 14 1.65 17.59 -19.81
N ASN A 15 2.38 18.48 -19.13
CA ASN A 15 3.29 18.17 -18.05
C ASN A 15 2.63 18.27 -16.65
N ALA A 16 1.51 18.98 -16.50
CA ALA A 16 0.87 19.22 -15.21
C ALA A 16 0.21 17.95 -14.61
N ASP A 17 -0.34 17.08 -15.45
CA ASP A 17 -1.02 15.86 -15.02
C ASP A 17 0.01 14.83 -14.52
N GLY A 18 1.14 14.66 -15.23
CA GLY A 18 2.25 13.81 -14.79
C GLY A 18 2.91 14.30 -13.51
N ASP A 19 3.02 15.62 -13.32
CA ASP A 19 3.59 16.19 -12.10
C ASP A 19 2.65 16.01 -10.89
N ALA A 20 1.32 16.14 -11.09
CA ALA A 20 0.33 15.92 -10.04
C ALA A 20 0.26 14.45 -9.62
N GLN A 21 0.31 13.53 -10.59
CA GLN A 21 0.35 12.09 -10.35
C GLN A 21 1.59 11.71 -9.53
N LYS A 22 2.78 12.13 -9.96
CA LYS A 22 4.02 11.90 -9.23
C LYS A 22 4.01 12.48 -7.82
N ALA A 23 3.34 13.63 -7.61
CA ALA A 23 3.20 14.19 -6.28
C ALA A 23 2.33 13.32 -5.36
N LEU A 24 1.29 12.64 -5.88
CA LEU A 24 0.46 11.72 -5.11
C LEU A 24 1.22 10.43 -4.75
N ASP A 25 2.01 9.89 -5.68
CA ASP A 25 2.87 8.73 -5.43
C ASP A 25 3.83 9.01 -4.27
N VAL A 26 4.52 10.16 -4.31
CA VAL A 26 5.43 10.59 -3.23
C VAL A 26 4.70 10.78 -1.90
N MET A 27 3.51 11.40 -1.91
CA MET A 27 2.73 11.60 -0.68
C MET A 27 2.27 10.28 -0.07
N ALA A 28 1.88 9.32 -0.91
CA ALA A 28 1.49 7.99 -0.45
C ALA A 28 2.70 7.25 0.15
N ASP A 29 3.84 7.26 -0.54
CA ASP A 29 5.07 6.63 -0.07
C ASP A 29 5.53 7.23 1.27
N ASP A 30 5.59 8.55 1.39
CA ASP A 30 5.94 9.24 2.64
C ASP A 30 5.03 8.83 3.81
N ALA A 31 3.71 8.73 3.57
CA ALA A 31 2.75 8.37 4.60
C ALA A 31 2.96 6.92 5.10
N PHE A 32 3.19 5.97 4.20
CA PHE A 32 3.46 4.58 4.56
C PHE A 32 4.84 4.41 5.20
N LEU A 33 5.86 5.11 4.71
CA LEU A 33 7.19 5.11 5.32
C LEU A 33 7.15 5.64 6.76
N ASP A 34 6.41 6.72 7.01
CA ASP A 34 6.27 7.28 8.34
C ASP A 34 5.49 6.33 9.28
N ALA A 35 4.46 5.64 8.78
CA ALA A 35 3.78 4.61 9.54
C ALA A 35 4.71 3.43 9.88
N ALA A 36 5.54 2.98 8.93
CA ALA A 36 6.53 1.94 9.14
C ALA A 36 7.55 2.34 10.23
N LYS A 37 8.09 3.57 10.17
CA LYS A 37 8.97 4.12 11.20
C LYS A 37 8.32 4.15 12.58
N GLN A 38 7.08 4.62 12.66
CA GLN A 38 6.35 4.74 13.92
C GLN A 38 6.01 3.39 14.54
N SER A 39 5.88 2.35 13.74
CA SER A 39 5.57 0.99 14.21
C SER A 39 6.67 0.41 15.11
N GLY A 40 7.94 0.77 14.86
CA GLY A 40 9.11 0.26 15.57
C GLY A 40 9.39 -1.23 15.35
N VAL A 41 8.72 -1.89 14.41
CA VAL A 41 8.87 -3.34 14.13
C VAL A 41 9.37 -3.63 12.71
N VAL A 42 9.64 -2.61 11.92
CA VAL A 42 10.08 -2.72 10.52
C VAL A 42 11.58 -2.48 10.41
N ALA A 43 12.29 -3.47 9.89
CA ALA A 43 13.73 -3.39 9.63
C ALA A 43 14.05 -2.64 8.35
N ALA A 44 13.32 -2.95 7.29
CA ALA A 44 13.49 -2.35 5.98
C ALA A 44 12.14 -2.08 5.33
N TYR A 45 12.05 -0.94 4.67
CA TYR A 45 10.93 -0.51 3.85
C TYR A 45 11.38 -0.48 2.40
N CYS A 46 10.79 -1.34 1.56
CA CYS A 46 11.12 -1.53 0.16
C CYS A 46 9.92 -1.08 -0.68
N SER A 47 9.98 0.13 -1.20
CA SER A 47 8.91 0.73 -1.99
C SER A 47 9.24 0.70 -3.48
N GLU A 48 8.22 0.63 -4.33
CA GLU A 48 8.36 0.84 -5.77
C GLU A 48 8.88 2.25 -6.09
N GLU A 49 8.52 3.23 -5.25
CA GLU A 49 8.90 4.64 -5.41
C GLU A 49 10.36 4.95 -4.99
N GLN A 50 11.08 3.95 -4.45
CA GLN A 50 12.42 4.12 -3.92
C GLN A 50 13.44 3.26 -4.68
N ASP A 51 14.54 3.85 -5.12
CA ASP A 51 15.65 3.10 -5.79
C ASP A 51 16.30 2.06 -4.86
N HIS A 52 16.21 2.27 -3.55
CA HIS A 52 16.86 1.45 -2.52
C HIS A 52 15.95 1.27 -1.31
N ALA A 53 16.10 0.13 -0.62
CA ALA A 53 15.40 -0.08 0.64
C ALA A 53 15.81 0.97 1.69
N VAL A 54 14.83 1.56 2.37
CA VAL A 54 15.05 2.45 3.51
C VAL A 54 15.23 1.59 4.76
N ILE A 55 16.43 1.55 5.32
CA ILE A 55 16.73 0.80 6.53
C ILE A 55 16.28 1.61 7.74
N LEU A 56 15.39 1.03 8.56
CA LEU A 56 14.81 1.68 9.73
C LEU A 56 15.43 1.18 11.04
N ASP A 57 15.44 -0.13 11.26
CA ASP A 57 16.09 -0.79 12.40
C ASP A 57 16.54 -2.20 12.00
N GLU A 58 17.84 -2.42 11.85
CA GLU A 58 18.41 -3.70 11.41
C GLU A 58 17.99 -4.89 12.29
N HIS A 59 17.59 -4.64 13.53
CA HIS A 59 17.21 -5.67 14.50
C HIS A 59 15.69 -5.91 14.57
N ALA A 60 14.89 -5.08 13.91
CA ALA A 60 13.44 -5.26 13.88
C ALA A 60 13.05 -6.53 13.09
N PRO A 61 11.91 -7.17 13.44
CA PRO A 61 11.59 -8.50 12.93
C PRO A 61 11.03 -8.53 11.49
N LEU A 62 10.57 -7.41 10.95
CA LEU A 62 9.77 -7.39 9.72
C LEU A 62 10.42 -6.56 8.61
N VAL A 63 10.13 -6.95 7.38
CA VAL A 63 10.41 -6.19 6.17
C VAL A 63 9.09 -5.92 5.47
N ILE A 64 8.92 -4.71 4.94
CA ILE A 64 7.75 -4.34 4.10
C ILE A 64 8.23 -4.17 2.66
N ALA A 65 7.54 -4.83 1.73
CA ALA A 65 7.58 -4.52 0.32
C ALA A 65 6.23 -3.93 -0.08
N ILE A 66 6.23 -2.79 -0.76
CA ILE A 66 5.01 -2.02 -1.00
C ILE A 66 5.05 -1.32 -2.36
N ASP A 67 3.88 -1.30 -3.01
CA ASP A 67 3.50 -0.31 -3.99
C ASP A 67 2.51 0.64 -3.31
N PRO A 68 2.93 1.88 -2.99
CA PRO A 68 2.12 2.80 -2.21
C PRO A 68 0.87 3.31 -2.94
N LEU A 69 0.92 3.38 -4.27
CA LEU A 69 -0.20 3.88 -5.08
C LEU A 69 -0.32 3.16 -6.43
N ASP A 70 -0.62 1.85 -6.39
CA ASP A 70 -0.83 1.03 -7.58
C ASP A 70 -1.94 1.60 -8.46
N GLY A 71 -1.64 1.71 -9.75
CA GLY A 71 -2.56 2.25 -10.75
C GLY A 71 -2.68 3.77 -10.73
N SER A 72 -1.69 4.52 -10.26
CA SER A 72 -1.70 5.99 -10.24
C SER A 72 -2.02 6.62 -11.59
N SER A 73 -1.63 5.98 -12.70
CA SER A 73 -2.01 6.37 -14.07
C SER A 73 -3.53 6.33 -14.36
N ASN A 74 -4.30 5.67 -13.51
CA ASN A 74 -5.76 5.58 -13.64
C ASN A 74 -6.50 6.75 -12.99
N ILE A 75 -5.81 7.66 -12.31
CA ILE A 75 -6.42 8.78 -11.60
C ILE A 75 -7.17 9.69 -12.57
N ASP A 76 -6.56 10.02 -13.70
CA ASP A 76 -7.12 10.95 -14.70
C ASP A 76 -8.36 10.40 -15.41
N VAL A 77 -8.48 9.07 -15.47
CA VAL A 77 -9.62 8.38 -16.08
C VAL A 77 -10.64 7.89 -15.06
N ASN A 78 -10.47 8.26 -13.79
CA ASN A 78 -11.39 7.94 -12.69
C ASN A 78 -11.64 6.43 -12.51
N VAL A 79 -10.61 5.62 -12.68
CA VAL A 79 -10.61 4.19 -12.39
C VAL A 79 -10.00 3.96 -11.00
N SER A 80 -10.34 2.86 -10.35
CA SER A 80 -9.85 2.53 -9.01
C SER A 80 -8.33 2.45 -8.98
N ILE A 81 -7.77 2.97 -7.90
CA ILE A 81 -6.36 2.87 -7.52
C ILE A 81 -6.26 2.13 -6.19
N GLY A 82 -5.08 1.70 -5.83
CA GLY A 82 -4.89 0.90 -4.64
C GLY A 82 -3.52 1.06 -3.99
N THR A 83 -3.29 0.27 -2.96
CA THR A 83 -1.98 0.06 -2.34
C THR A 83 -1.78 -1.43 -2.19
N ILE A 84 -0.61 -1.94 -2.49
CA ILE A 84 -0.27 -3.36 -2.34
C ILE A 84 0.86 -3.49 -1.33
N ILE A 85 0.67 -4.35 -0.32
CA ILE A 85 1.63 -4.54 0.77
C ILE A 85 1.94 -6.03 0.95
N SER A 86 3.22 -6.32 1.06
CA SER A 86 3.75 -7.62 1.49
C SER A 86 4.56 -7.43 2.77
N VAL A 87 4.28 -8.25 3.77
CA VAL A 87 5.04 -8.29 5.03
C VAL A 87 5.83 -9.59 5.08
N LEU A 88 7.14 -9.46 5.20
CA LEU A 88 8.10 -10.55 5.19
C LEU A 88 8.88 -10.58 6.51
N PRO A 89 9.44 -11.72 6.92
CA PRO A 89 10.37 -11.75 8.04
C PRO A 89 11.67 -11.03 7.66
N ASN A 90 12.33 -10.45 8.65
CA ASN A 90 13.69 -9.94 8.47
C ASN A 90 14.66 -11.11 8.29
N PRO A 91 15.31 -11.29 7.11
CA PRO A 91 16.22 -12.41 6.88
C PRO A 91 17.58 -12.21 7.54
N GLY A 92 17.88 -11.02 8.06
CA GLY A 92 19.20 -10.60 8.46
C GLY A 92 20.15 -10.37 7.28
N GLY A 93 21.35 -9.89 7.56
CA GLY A 93 22.37 -9.65 6.53
C GLY A 93 22.11 -8.41 5.68
N ASP A 94 22.17 -8.55 4.36
CA ASP A 94 22.00 -7.42 3.45
C ASP A 94 20.51 -7.05 3.28
N LEU A 95 20.06 -6.04 4.00
CA LEU A 95 18.69 -5.57 3.99
C LEU A 95 18.29 -4.85 2.68
N GLN A 96 19.23 -4.49 1.80
CA GLN A 96 18.90 -3.93 0.49
C GLN A 96 18.21 -4.97 -0.42
N GLN A 97 18.38 -6.25 -0.14
CA GLN A 97 17.75 -7.33 -0.87
C GLN A 97 16.71 -8.10 -0.03
N SER A 98 16.32 -7.56 1.11
CA SER A 98 15.46 -8.21 2.06
C SER A 98 14.04 -8.52 1.55
N ALA A 99 13.56 -7.77 0.55
CA ALA A 99 12.28 -8.05 -0.12
C ALA A 99 12.37 -9.17 -1.18
N MET A 100 13.58 -9.59 -1.58
CA MET A 100 13.80 -10.65 -2.58
C MET A 100 13.70 -12.06 -1.97
N GLN A 101 12.72 -12.26 -1.11
CA GLN A 101 12.40 -13.56 -0.52
C GLN A 101 11.36 -14.29 -1.35
N SER A 102 11.29 -15.62 -1.17
CA SER A 102 10.21 -16.40 -1.79
C SER A 102 8.85 -16.02 -1.20
N GLY A 103 7.81 -16.00 -2.05
CA GLY A 103 6.46 -15.62 -1.61
C GLY A 103 5.86 -16.52 -0.53
N ASP A 104 6.39 -17.75 -0.35
CA ASP A 104 6.00 -18.66 0.73
C ASP A 104 6.52 -18.23 2.11
N GLN A 105 7.46 -17.28 2.16
CA GLN A 105 7.94 -16.67 3.40
C GLN A 105 7.07 -15.49 3.86
N GLN A 106 6.10 -15.08 3.07
CA GLN A 106 5.23 -13.96 3.37
C GLN A 106 4.39 -14.24 4.62
N LEU A 107 4.50 -13.35 5.61
CA LEU A 107 3.77 -13.45 6.89
C LEU A 107 2.37 -12.85 6.79
N ALA A 108 2.24 -11.80 5.99
CA ALA A 108 0.98 -11.14 5.71
C ALA A 108 1.02 -10.50 4.33
N ALA A 109 -0.13 -10.36 3.72
CA ALA A 109 -0.31 -9.54 2.53
C ALA A 109 -1.60 -8.75 2.63
N ALA A 110 -1.59 -7.56 2.07
CA ALA A 110 -2.76 -6.70 2.03
C ALA A 110 -2.83 -5.93 0.73
N PHE A 111 -4.04 -5.62 0.30
CA PHE A 111 -4.23 -4.56 -0.68
C PHE A 111 -5.45 -3.71 -0.34
N PHE A 112 -5.30 -2.43 -0.56
CA PHE A 112 -6.38 -1.45 -0.46
C PHE A 112 -6.92 -1.15 -1.85
N VAL A 113 -8.23 -0.90 -1.91
CA VAL A 113 -8.87 -0.36 -3.10
C VAL A 113 -9.51 0.98 -2.72
N TYR A 114 -9.09 2.03 -3.38
CA TYR A 114 -9.60 3.39 -3.19
C TYR A 114 -10.64 3.69 -4.27
N GLY A 115 -11.91 3.63 -3.90
CA GLY A 115 -13.05 3.85 -4.79
C GLY A 115 -14.19 4.54 -4.03
N PRO A 116 -15.44 4.38 -4.47
CA PRO A 116 -16.61 4.87 -3.73
C PRO A 116 -16.67 4.37 -2.29
N GLN A 117 -16.04 3.23 -2.03
CA GLN A 117 -15.76 2.69 -0.72
C GLN A 117 -14.26 2.36 -0.66
N THR A 118 -13.62 2.68 0.46
CA THR A 118 -12.26 2.20 0.72
C THR A 118 -12.35 0.83 1.35
N THR A 119 -11.81 -0.18 0.68
CA THR A 119 -11.75 -1.56 1.15
C THR A 119 -10.32 -2.01 1.37
N LEU A 120 -10.15 -2.95 2.29
CA LEU A 120 -8.89 -3.62 2.60
C LEU A 120 -9.12 -5.13 2.51
N TYR A 121 -8.31 -5.79 1.73
CA TYR A 121 -8.18 -7.23 1.68
C TYR A 121 -6.91 -7.61 2.41
N LEU A 122 -7.03 -8.44 3.44
CA LEU A 122 -5.93 -8.79 4.32
C LEU A 122 -5.83 -10.29 4.51
N THR A 123 -4.65 -10.86 4.35
CA THR A 123 -4.35 -12.22 4.77
C THR A 123 -3.20 -12.24 5.79
N LEU A 124 -3.34 -13.11 6.77
CA LEU A 124 -2.32 -13.45 7.75
C LEU A 124 -1.90 -14.93 7.63
N GLY A 125 -2.09 -15.53 6.44
CA GLY A 125 -1.73 -16.89 6.12
C GLY A 125 -2.87 -17.92 6.16
N GLU A 126 -4.03 -17.59 6.73
CA GLU A 126 -5.20 -18.50 6.87
C GLU A 126 -6.45 -18.01 6.14
N GLY A 127 -6.33 -17.69 4.86
CA GLY A 127 -7.41 -17.11 4.06
C GLY A 127 -7.29 -15.59 3.96
N THR A 128 -8.21 -14.97 3.25
CA THR A 128 -8.23 -13.53 3.03
C THR A 128 -9.54 -12.95 3.56
N ASP A 129 -9.44 -11.95 4.40
CA ASP A 129 -10.58 -11.24 4.97
C ASP A 129 -10.80 -9.91 4.26
N LEU A 130 -12.07 -9.53 4.11
CA LEU A 130 -12.49 -8.25 3.54
C LEU A 130 -12.92 -7.29 4.64
N TYR A 131 -12.31 -6.13 4.65
CA TYR A 131 -12.68 -5.01 5.51
C TYR A 131 -13.13 -3.82 4.67
N ARG A 132 -13.94 -2.96 5.26
CA ARG A 132 -14.36 -1.69 4.69
C ARG A 132 -14.17 -0.57 5.70
N MET A 133 -13.63 0.55 5.25
CA MET A 133 -13.50 1.73 6.09
C MET A 133 -14.86 2.38 6.35
N ASP A 134 -15.18 2.60 7.61
CA ASP A 134 -16.29 3.48 8.00
C ASP A 134 -15.85 4.94 7.84
N PRO A 135 -16.48 5.71 6.96
CA PRO A 135 -16.06 7.08 6.69
C PRO A 135 -16.25 8.04 7.87
N THR A 136 -17.05 7.65 8.85
CA THR A 136 -17.33 8.47 10.04
C THR A 136 -16.23 8.33 11.09
N SER A 137 -15.78 7.10 11.33
CA SER A 137 -14.77 6.80 12.35
C SER A 137 -13.36 6.63 11.79
N GLY A 138 -13.21 6.38 10.48
CA GLY A 138 -11.95 6.02 9.84
C GLY A 138 -11.48 4.60 10.15
N LEU A 139 -12.28 3.80 10.86
CA LEU A 139 -11.92 2.43 11.23
C LEU A 139 -12.31 1.44 10.14
N PHE A 140 -11.47 0.41 9.96
CA PHE A 140 -11.78 -0.71 9.10
C PHE A 140 -12.62 -1.74 9.85
N MET A 141 -13.82 -1.99 9.31
CA MET A 141 -14.79 -2.94 9.84
C MET A 141 -14.75 -4.23 9.01
N LEU A 142 -14.63 -5.38 9.66
CA LEU A 142 -14.70 -6.68 9.00
C LEU A 142 -16.08 -6.84 8.34
N ILE A 143 -16.09 -7.17 7.05
CA ILE A 143 -17.28 -7.38 6.23
C ILE A 143 -17.49 -8.86 5.96
N GLU A 144 -16.41 -9.56 5.61
CA GLU A 144 -16.45 -10.98 5.25
C GLU A 144 -15.13 -11.65 5.60
N GLU A 145 -15.21 -12.81 6.24
CA GLU A 145 -14.04 -13.64 6.55
C GLU A 145 -13.83 -14.67 5.44
N ARG A 146 -12.56 -14.94 5.13
CA ARG A 146 -12.14 -16.01 4.20
C ARG A 146 -12.86 -15.96 2.87
N ILE A 147 -12.84 -14.79 2.24
CA ILE A 147 -13.45 -14.62 0.91
C ILE A 147 -12.84 -15.61 -0.10
N GLU A 148 -13.69 -16.11 -0.97
CA GLU A 148 -13.30 -17.02 -2.05
C GLU A 148 -13.60 -16.40 -3.41
N ILE A 149 -12.72 -16.66 -4.38
CA ILE A 149 -12.98 -16.29 -5.78
C ILE A 149 -14.05 -17.23 -6.31
N ALA A 150 -15.12 -16.68 -6.88
CA ALA A 150 -16.18 -17.48 -7.46
C ALA A 150 -15.64 -18.41 -8.56
N GLU A 151 -16.01 -19.70 -8.52
CA GLU A 151 -15.60 -20.68 -9.52
C GLU A 151 -16.19 -20.38 -10.91
N GLU A 152 -17.35 -19.70 -10.97
CA GLU A 152 -18.00 -19.31 -12.22
C GLU A 152 -18.47 -17.83 -12.13
N THR A 153 -18.14 -17.06 -13.15
CA THR A 153 -18.71 -15.72 -13.37
C THR A 153 -19.96 -15.85 -14.22
N SER A 154 -21.11 -15.58 -13.65
CA SER A 154 -22.41 -15.53 -14.37
C SER A 154 -22.50 -14.28 -15.26
#